data_a52e5d0f25563985c4df856883ec1020
#
_entry.id   a52e5d0f25563985c4df856883ec1020
#
_cell.length_a   1.000
_cell.length_b   1.000
_cell.length_c   1.000
_cell.angle_alpha   90.00
_cell.angle_beta   90.00
_cell.angle_gamma   90.00
#
_symmetry.space_group_name_H-M   'P 1'
#
loop_
_entity.id
_entity.type
_entity.pdbx_description
1 polymer ?
#
loop_
_entity_poly.entity_id
_entity_poly.type
_entity_poly.pdbx_seq_one_letter_code
_entity_poly.pdbx_strand_id
1 'polypeptide(L)'
;MIIIKKNNEYKSVYNCNNSISDYNLVLFIKKNNYGYNRFGFTSAKKIKKAVSRNIIRRRLKEIVRLNEYNLKEGYDIVLMARVNAVGSDYKGLEKSFNKLIKRKKLFKGDSNQ
;
A
#
# COMPACT_ATOMS: atom_id res chain seq x y z
N MET A 1 -8.95 -8.37 6.45
CA MET A 1 -8.05 -7.19 6.29
C MET A 1 -8.40 -6.14 7.33
N ILE A 2 -7.40 -5.67 8.04
CA ILE A 2 -7.56 -4.64 9.07
C ILE A 2 -7.11 -3.31 8.47
N ILE A 3 -7.98 -2.30 8.52
CA ILE A 3 -7.76 -1.03 7.86
C ILE A 3 -7.38 0.05 8.88
N ILE A 4 -6.35 0.82 8.58
CA ILE A 4 -5.97 2.00 9.35
C ILE A 4 -7.03 3.08 9.11
N LYS A 5 -7.55 3.68 10.17
CA LYS A 5 -8.67 4.63 10.08
C LYS A 5 -8.33 6.05 10.52
N LYS A 6 -7.41 6.20 11.48
CA LYS A 6 -7.15 7.51 12.11
C LYS A 6 -6.05 8.27 11.40
N ASN A 7 -6.21 9.58 11.26
CA ASN A 7 -5.23 10.44 10.59
C ASN A 7 -3.86 10.41 11.28
N ASN A 8 -3.83 10.37 12.61
CA ASN A 8 -2.57 10.31 13.35
C ASN A 8 -1.83 8.98 13.10
N GLU A 9 -2.54 7.91 12.85
CA GLU A 9 -1.94 6.63 12.49
C GLU A 9 -1.29 6.67 11.11
N TYR A 10 -1.96 7.31 10.13
CA TYR A 10 -1.37 7.54 8.81
C TYR A 10 -0.10 8.38 8.91
N LYS A 11 -0.16 9.48 9.67
CA LYS A 11 1.01 10.35 9.87
C LYS A 11 2.18 9.60 10.49
N SER A 12 1.90 8.72 11.44
CA SER A 12 2.93 7.89 12.07
C SER A 12 3.65 7.02 11.05
N VAL A 13 2.92 6.44 10.10
CA VAL A 13 3.52 5.62 9.04
C VAL A 13 4.34 6.48 8.08
N TYR A 14 3.84 7.65 7.69
CA TYR A 14 4.57 8.57 6.81
C TYR A 14 5.88 9.04 7.46
N ASN A 15 5.84 9.32 8.75
CA ASN A 15 7.01 9.85 9.48
C ASN A 15 8.07 8.79 9.78
N CYS A 16 7.78 7.54 9.51
CA CYS A 16 8.75 6.46 9.71
C CYS A 16 9.89 6.48 8.68
N ASN A 17 9.77 7.27 7.61
CA ASN A 17 10.78 7.43 6.56
C ASN A 17 11.15 6.11 5.87
N ASN A 18 10.22 5.18 5.82
CA ASN A 18 10.43 3.90 5.12
C ASN A 18 9.43 3.80 3.99
N SER A 19 9.83 4.27 2.82
CA SER A 19 8.97 4.27 1.66
C SER A 19 9.72 3.92 0.40
N ILE A 20 8.97 3.46 -0.59
CA ILE A 20 9.47 3.17 -1.94
C ILE A 20 8.34 3.45 -2.91
N SER A 21 8.68 3.88 -4.10
CA SER A 21 7.67 4.22 -5.09
C SER A 21 8.01 3.71 -6.47
N ASP A 22 6.98 3.63 -7.30
CA ASP A 22 7.13 3.45 -8.73
C ASP A 22 6.25 4.48 -9.47
N TYR A 23 5.96 4.23 -10.74
CA TYR A 23 5.14 5.11 -11.55
C TYR A 23 3.72 5.32 -10.99
N ASN A 24 3.14 4.27 -10.41
CA ASN A 24 1.75 4.26 -9.99
C ASN A 24 1.52 4.48 -8.49
N LEU A 25 2.42 3.97 -7.66
CA LEU A 25 2.18 3.86 -6.22
C LEU A 25 3.37 4.34 -5.39
N VAL A 26 3.06 4.81 -4.19
CA VAL A 26 4.04 4.95 -3.10
C VAL A 26 3.63 3.95 -2.01
N LEU A 27 4.58 3.15 -1.57
CA LEU A 27 4.40 2.19 -0.49
C LEU A 27 5.12 2.72 0.75
N PHE A 28 4.36 2.93 1.84
CA PHE A 28 4.92 3.32 3.14
C PHE A 28 4.79 2.15 4.10
N ILE A 29 5.83 1.89 4.87
CA ILE A 29 5.90 0.74 5.76
C ILE A 29 6.38 1.18 7.14
N LYS A 30 5.72 0.68 8.17
CA LYS A 30 6.14 0.87 9.56
C LYS A 30 5.94 -0.43 10.31
N LYS A 31 6.97 -0.88 11.02
CA LYS A 31 6.82 -2.01 11.95
C LYS A 31 5.83 -1.64 13.06
N ASN A 32 4.93 -2.56 13.39
CA ASN A 32 4.02 -2.39 14.52
C ASN A 32 4.23 -3.50 15.55
N ASN A 33 3.52 -3.41 16.67
CA ASN A 33 3.64 -4.39 17.75
C ASN A 33 2.37 -5.25 17.90
N TYR A 34 1.53 -5.28 16.89
CA TYR A 34 0.24 -5.98 16.98
C TYR A 34 0.33 -7.46 16.62
N GLY A 35 1.38 -7.89 15.91
CA GLY A 35 1.49 -9.26 15.40
C GLY A 35 0.67 -9.53 14.15
N TYR A 36 0.01 -8.53 13.61
CA TYR A 36 -0.76 -8.61 12.36
C TYR A 36 -0.57 -7.32 11.56
N ASN A 37 -0.91 -7.39 10.26
CA ASN A 37 -0.79 -6.23 9.38
C ASN A 37 -2.04 -5.36 9.41
N ARG A 38 -1.82 -4.06 9.32
CA ARG A 38 -2.88 -3.09 9.09
C ARG A 38 -2.58 -2.34 7.81
N PHE A 39 -3.63 -2.05 7.04
CA PHE A 39 -3.48 -1.44 5.72
C PHE A 39 -4.19 -0.10 5.65
N GLY A 40 -3.56 0.85 4.97
CA GLY A 40 -4.17 2.12 4.64
C GLY A 40 -4.11 2.36 3.13
N PHE A 41 -5.14 3.03 2.62
CA PHE A 41 -5.26 3.34 1.20
C PHE A 41 -5.54 4.82 1.07
N THR A 42 -4.68 5.50 0.31
CA THR A 42 -4.79 6.94 0.12
C THR A 42 -4.43 7.29 -1.32
N SER A 43 -4.58 8.55 -1.68
CA SER A 43 -4.28 9.02 -3.02
C SER A 43 -3.66 10.41 -2.96
N ALA A 44 -2.86 10.73 -3.98
CA ALA A 44 -2.26 12.06 -4.12
C ALA A 44 -3.36 13.11 -4.21
N LYS A 45 -3.14 14.27 -3.59
CA LYS A 45 -4.11 15.39 -3.57
C LYS A 45 -4.44 15.88 -4.98
N LYS A 46 -3.54 15.67 -5.95
CA LYS A 46 -3.75 16.07 -7.34
C LYS A 46 -4.80 15.21 -8.05
N ILE A 47 -5.15 14.04 -7.52
CA ILE A 47 -6.25 13.24 -8.05
C ILE A 47 -7.55 13.85 -7.52
N LYS A 48 -8.16 14.74 -8.30
CA LYS A 48 -9.27 15.55 -7.82
C LYS A 48 -10.63 14.89 -7.93
N LYS A 49 -10.80 13.98 -8.91
CA LYS A 49 -12.09 13.31 -9.11
C LYS A 49 -12.30 12.22 -8.08
N ALA A 50 -13.39 12.31 -7.33
CA ALA A 50 -13.74 11.29 -6.33
C ALA A 50 -13.93 9.92 -6.96
N VAL A 51 -14.51 9.87 -8.17
CA VAL A 51 -14.70 8.61 -8.92
C VAL A 51 -13.37 7.92 -9.16
N SER A 52 -12.35 8.67 -9.60
CA SER A 52 -11.01 8.12 -9.87
C SER A 52 -10.38 7.56 -8.59
N ARG A 53 -10.45 8.32 -7.48
CA ARG A 53 -9.93 7.86 -6.19
C ARG A 53 -10.61 6.59 -5.72
N ASN A 54 -11.93 6.51 -5.88
CA ASN A 54 -12.71 5.35 -5.42
C ASN A 54 -12.40 4.10 -6.24
N ILE A 55 -12.25 4.23 -7.55
CA ILE A 55 -11.89 3.11 -8.43
C ILE A 55 -10.53 2.54 -8.04
N ILE A 56 -9.52 3.41 -7.90
CA ILE A 56 -8.17 2.99 -7.54
C ILE A 56 -8.17 2.32 -6.17
N ARG A 57 -8.82 2.94 -5.18
CA ARG A 57 -8.88 2.40 -3.81
C ARG A 57 -9.50 1.00 -3.80
N ARG A 58 -10.59 0.81 -4.53
CA ARG A 58 -11.26 -0.48 -4.63
C ARG A 58 -10.35 -1.54 -5.23
N ARG A 59 -9.62 -1.19 -6.30
CA ARG A 59 -8.66 -2.09 -6.93
C ARG A 59 -7.52 -2.46 -5.99
N LEU A 60 -6.97 -1.48 -5.29
CA LEU A 60 -5.88 -1.72 -4.33
C LEU A 60 -6.33 -2.61 -3.17
N LYS A 61 -7.54 -2.40 -2.65
CA LYS A 61 -8.09 -3.26 -1.60
C LYS A 61 -8.21 -4.71 -2.06
N GLU A 62 -8.68 -4.92 -3.28
CA GLU A 62 -8.79 -6.26 -3.83
C GLU A 62 -7.43 -6.93 -4.00
N ILE A 63 -6.43 -6.18 -4.49
CA ILE A 63 -5.06 -6.69 -4.63
C ILE A 63 -4.52 -7.13 -3.26
N VAL A 64 -4.69 -6.31 -2.24
CA VAL A 64 -4.24 -6.61 -0.88
C VAL A 64 -5.00 -7.82 -0.34
N ARG A 65 -6.32 -7.85 -0.50
CA ARG A 65 -7.15 -8.96 -0.02
C ARG A 65 -6.66 -10.31 -0.55
N LEU A 66 -6.26 -10.34 -1.82
CA LEU A 66 -5.78 -11.57 -2.45
C LEU A 66 -4.36 -11.95 -2.05
N ASN A 67 -3.59 -11.02 -1.50
CA ASN A 67 -2.17 -11.23 -1.21
C ASN A 67 -1.81 -11.14 0.27
N GLU A 68 -2.70 -10.66 1.14
CA GLU A 68 -2.32 -10.35 2.53
C GLU A 68 -1.82 -11.57 3.30
N TYR A 69 -2.38 -12.74 3.04
CA TYR A 69 -1.96 -13.98 3.71
C TYR A 69 -0.51 -14.35 3.38
N ASN A 70 0.02 -13.85 2.27
CA ASN A 70 1.38 -14.14 1.81
C ASN A 70 2.38 -13.04 2.20
N LEU A 71 1.95 -12.07 2.99
CA LEU A 71 2.82 -11.00 3.48
C LEU A 71 3.34 -11.31 4.88
N LYS A 72 4.58 -10.90 5.15
CA LYS A 72 5.14 -10.95 6.50
C LYS A 72 4.26 -10.11 7.42
N GLU A 73 4.06 -10.55 8.66
CA GLU A 73 3.15 -9.92 9.61
C GLU A 73 3.85 -8.91 10.50
N GLY A 74 3.06 -8.00 11.09
CA GLY A 74 3.56 -7.02 12.03
C GLY A 74 3.91 -5.68 11.43
N TYR A 75 3.23 -5.28 10.35
CA TYR A 75 3.50 -4.01 9.68
C TYR A 75 2.24 -3.19 9.48
N ASP A 76 2.38 -1.88 9.59
CA ASP A 76 1.42 -0.91 9.06
C ASP A 76 1.88 -0.56 7.65
N ILE A 77 1.04 -0.80 6.67
CA ILE A 77 1.36 -0.64 5.25
C ILE A 77 0.36 0.33 4.64
N VAL A 78 0.86 1.45 4.12
CA VAL A 78 0.02 2.43 3.43
C VAL A 78 0.38 2.45 1.95
N LEU A 79 -0.63 2.28 1.11
CA LEU A 79 -0.52 2.40 -0.34
C LEU A 79 -1.13 3.72 -0.77
N MET A 80 -0.31 4.58 -1.37
CA MET A 80 -0.76 5.86 -1.91
C MET A 80 -0.75 5.80 -3.43
N ALA A 81 -1.89 6.08 -4.04
CA ALA A 81 -1.98 6.19 -5.50
C ALA A 81 -1.37 7.51 -5.94
N ARG A 82 -0.45 7.45 -6.89
CA ARG A 82 0.09 8.64 -7.55
C ARG A 82 -0.85 9.06 -8.68
N VAL A 83 -0.69 10.29 -9.15
CA VAL A 83 -1.51 10.83 -10.25
C VAL A 83 -1.49 9.88 -11.46
N ASN A 84 -0.35 9.29 -11.73
CA ASN A 84 -0.17 8.39 -12.87
C ASN A 84 -0.99 7.09 -12.75
N ALA A 85 -1.50 6.76 -11.57
CA ALA A 85 -2.36 5.60 -11.38
C ALA A 85 -3.76 5.80 -11.98
N VAL A 86 -4.14 7.04 -12.21
CA VAL A 86 -5.39 7.34 -12.94
C VAL A 86 -5.21 6.83 -14.37
N GLY A 87 -6.11 5.96 -14.79
CA GLY A 87 -5.98 5.31 -16.10
C GLY A 87 -5.20 4.00 -16.09
N SER A 88 -4.53 3.66 -15.01
CA SER A 88 -3.93 2.33 -14.87
C SER A 88 -5.02 1.30 -14.60
N ASP A 89 -4.96 0.18 -15.29
CA ASP A 89 -5.91 -0.91 -15.04
C ASP A 89 -5.52 -1.72 -13.80
N TYR A 90 -6.33 -2.72 -13.48
CA TYR A 90 -6.09 -3.59 -12.32
C TYR A 90 -4.71 -4.26 -12.41
N LYS A 91 -4.37 -4.80 -13.58
CA LYS A 91 -3.10 -5.51 -13.78
C LYS A 91 -1.90 -4.59 -13.59
N GLY A 92 -1.99 -3.35 -14.04
CA GLY A 92 -0.94 -2.36 -13.84
C GLY A 92 -0.70 -2.05 -12.37
N LEU A 93 -1.77 -1.90 -11.60
CA LEU A 93 -1.69 -1.67 -10.15
C LEU A 93 -1.17 -2.90 -9.42
N GLU A 94 -1.61 -4.07 -9.80
CA GLU A 94 -1.14 -5.34 -9.22
C GLU A 94 0.35 -5.53 -9.45
N LYS A 95 0.82 -5.25 -10.66
CA LYS A 95 2.24 -5.32 -11.00
C LYS A 95 3.07 -4.36 -10.15
N SER A 96 2.59 -3.12 -9.96
CA SER A 96 3.23 -2.14 -9.10
C SER A 96 3.30 -2.62 -7.66
N PHE A 97 2.20 -3.11 -7.12
CA PHE A 97 2.13 -3.64 -5.76
C PHE A 97 3.16 -4.76 -5.56
N ASN A 98 3.13 -5.76 -6.43
CA ASN A 98 4.03 -6.91 -6.33
C ASN A 98 5.50 -6.49 -6.39
N LYS A 99 5.82 -5.57 -7.29
CA LYS A 99 7.19 -5.08 -7.45
C LYS A 99 7.68 -4.37 -6.19
N LEU A 100 6.87 -3.49 -5.62
CA LEU A 100 7.25 -2.71 -4.43
C LEU A 100 7.33 -3.60 -3.18
N ILE A 101 6.38 -4.49 -3.00
CA ILE A 101 6.40 -5.44 -1.88
C ILE A 101 7.64 -6.34 -1.95
N LYS A 102 7.98 -6.82 -3.14
CA LYS A 102 9.16 -7.67 -3.32
C LYS A 102 10.45 -6.91 -3.02
N ARG A 103 10.56 -5.67 -3.48
CA ARG A 103 11.73 -4.84 -3.20
C ARG A 103 11.94 -4.58 -1.72
N LYS A 104 10.85 -4.50 -0.96
CA LYS A 104 10.91 -4.35 0.51
C LYS A 104 10.99 -5.68 1.24
N LYS A 105 11.03 -6.80 0.51
CA LYS A 105 11.15 -8.15 1.08
C LYS A 105 10.05 -8.46 2.08
N LEU A 106 8.82 -8.09 1.73
CA LEU A 106 7.65 -8.27 2.59
C LEU A 106 6.84 -9.52 2.28
N PHE A 107 7.11 -10.22 1.19
CA PHE A 107 6.49 -11.52 0.97
C PHE A 107 7.08 -12.55 1.92
N LYS A 108 6.24 -13.46 2.43
CA LYS A 108 6.73 -14.62 3.19
C LYS A 108 7.69 -15.41 2.29
N GLY A 109 8.82 -15.82 2.86
CA GLY A 109 9.85 -16.48 2.08
C GLY A 109 10.91 -15.55 1.49
N ASP A 110 10.68 -14.24 1.48
CA ASP A 110 11.72 -13.29 1.06
C ASP A 110 12.86 -13.25 2.08
N SER A 111 14.08 -13.20 1.57
CA SER A 111 15.27 -13.11 2.42
C SER A 111 15.39 -11.73 3.06
N ASN A 112 15.85 -11.71 4.32
CA ASN A 112 16.12 -10.47 5.06
C ASN A 112 17.55 -9.96 4.87
N GLN A 113 18.31 -10.56 3.99
CA GLN A 113 19.68 -10.15 3.74
C GLN A 113 19.78 -8.87 2.91
#